data_0532ee29fee0dc706a5a1eb86df85cc5
#
_entry.id   0532ee29fee0dc706a5a1eb86df85cc5
#
_cell.length_a   1.000
_cell.length_b   1.000
_cell.length_c   1.000
_cell.angle_alpha   90.00
_cell.angle_beta   90.00
_cell.angle_gamma   90.00
#
_symmetry.space_group_name_H-M   'P 1'
#
loop_
_entity.id
_entity.type
_entity.pdbx_description
1 polymer ?
#
loop_
_entity_poly.entity_id
_entity_poly.type
_entity_poly.pdbx_seq_one_letter_code
_entity_poly.pdbx_strand_id
1 'polypeptide(L)'
;MFFLTATQGWSQPVPGSLDVHWNEGASDCTATPQNPLQVHMYERQTFILRQSPCANFEANFLYLLIGSDKALLIDTGAVADPKEMPLANTILELLPDKDHRKLPLLVAHTHSHLDHRAGDPQFAALPSVQVVSTDLEGVRAFFGFTNWPNGIAQVDLGGRIVDVIPTPGHHPTHLAFYDNRTGILFSGDFLLPGRLLIEDAAAYRESALRVVDFLKTRPLAHIMGGHIELNTAGQAYRFGSHYHPNEHRLELAREDLTALPAAFESFNGFYARHPNYILTNPFRNLVALAIITVAVLILSVWAVRRLLRRRRAG
;
A
#
# COMPACT_ATOMS: atom_id res chain seq x y z
N MET A 1 38.67 25.42 -19.98
CA MET A 1 38.43 24.55 -18.82
C MET A 1 37.04 23.98 -19.01
N PHE A 2 36.94 22.79 -19.61
CA PHE A 2 35.65 22.16 -19.87
C PHE A 2 35.23 21.40 -18.58
N PHE A 3 34.17 21.85 -17.92
CA PHE A 3 33.55 21.09 -16.87
C PHE A 3 32.74 19.93 -17.50
N LEU A 4 33.29 18.73 -17.43
CA LEU A 4 32.53 17.51 -17.65
C LEU A 4 31.54 17.38 -16.49
N THR A 5 30.29 17.74 -16.71
CA THR A 5 29.19 17.33 -15.82
C THR A 5 29.03 15.82 -15.99
N ALA A 6 29.52 15.06 -15.02
CA ALA A 6 29.19 13.63 -14.93
C ALA A 6 27.66 13.52 -14.74
N THR A 7 26.96 13.18 -15.82
CA THR A 7 25.60 12.68 -15.70
C THR A 7 25.67 11.38 -14.90
N GLN A 8 25.11 11.34 -13.69
CA GLN A 8 24.89 10.09 -12.98
C GLN A 8 23.98 9.24 -13.87
N GLY A 9 24.60 8.35 -14.65
CA GLY A 9 23.85 7.39 -15.45
C GLY A 9 23.24 6.34 -14.51
N TRP A 10 21.93 6.35 -14.34
CA TRP A 10 21.21 5.27 -13.69
C TRP A 10 21.45 3.97 -14.46
N SER A 11 21.77 2.88 -13.77
CA SER A 11 21.77 1.56 -14.39
C SER A 11 20.37 1.21 -14.88
N GLN A 12 20.29 0.47 -15.99
CA GLN A 12 18.99 -0.03 -16.45
C GLN A 12 18.40 -0.96 -15.38
N PRO A 13 17.09 -0.86 -15.11
CA PRO A 13 16.42 -1.76 -14.18
C PRO A 13 16.60 -3.22 -14.57
N VAL A 14 16.80 -4.08 -13.58
CA VAL A 14 16.76 -5.52 -13.77
C VAL A 14 15.33 -5.93 -14.08
N PRO A 15 15.06 -6.51 -15.27
CA PRO A 15 13.70 -6.90 -15.62
C PRO A 15 13.25 -8.11 -14.80
N GLY A 16 11.95 -8.20 -14.57
CA GLY A 16 11.30 -9.35 -13.96
C GLY A 16 10.02 -9.71 -14.70
N SER A 17 9.31 -10.72 -14.19
CA SER A 17 8.06 -11.19 -14.76
C SER A 17 6.89 -10.88 -13.82
N LEU A 18 5.80 -10.39 -14.38
CA LEU A 18 4.48 -10.28 -13.77
C LEU A 18 3.48 -11.23 -14.46
N ASP A 19 3.99 -12.26 -15.13
CA ASP A 19 3.15 -13.33 -15.69
C ASP A 19 2.68 -14.25 -14.54
N VAL A 20 1.65 -13.80 -13.86
CA VAL A 20 1.06 -14.44 -12.71
C VAL A 20 -0.44 -14.15 -12.64
N HIS A 21 -1.22 -15.18 -12.31
CA HIS A 21 -2.61 -15.02 -11.90
C HIS A 21 -2.66 -14.97 -10.38
N TRP A 22 -3.06 -13.82 -9.85
CA TRP A 22 -3.15 -13.63 -8.41
C TRP A 22 -4.31 -14.42 -7.83
N ASN A 23 -4.14 -14.89 -6.58
CA ASN A 23 -5.20 -15.56 -5.83
C ASN A 23 -6.35 -14.56 -5.60
N GLU A 24 -7.45 -14.77 -6.30
CA GLU A 24 -8.64 -13.94 -6.24
C GLU A 24 -9.63 -14.34 -5.13
N GLY A 25 -9.26 -15.31 -4.29
CA GLY A 25 -10.11 -15.85 -3.24
C GLY A 25 -11.21 -16.76 -3.75
N ALA A 26 -12.29 -16.88 -2.99
CA ALA A 26 -13.45 -17.69 -3.34
C ALA A 26 -14.73 -17.10 -2.78
N SER A 27 -15.85 -17.35 -3.45
CA SER A 27 -17.19 -16.99 -2.97
C SER A 27 -17.59 -17.73 -1.68
N ASP A 28 -17.04 -18.93 -1.50
CA ASP A 28 -17.12 -19.72 -0.27
C ASP A 28 -15.73 -20.28 0.06
N CYS A 29 -15.03 -19.60 0.97
CA CYS A 29 -13.69 -19.96 1.39
C CYS A 29 -13.64 -21.27 2.18
N THR A 30 -14.76 -21.71 2.76
CA THR A 30 -14.85 -22.99 3.50
C THR A 30 -14.97 -24.15 2.53
N ALA A 31 -15.79 -24.00 1.50
CA ALA A 31 -15.98 -25.02 0.46
C ALA A 31 -14.78 -25.12 -0.49
N THR A 32 -14.04 -24.02 -0.65
CA THR A 32 -12.89 -23.93 -1.57
C THR A 32 -11.67 -23.41 -0.81
N PRO A 33 -11.00 -24.27 0.00
CA PRO A 33 -9.82 -23.85 0.75
C PRO A 33 -8.72 -23.31 -0.16
N GLN A 34 -8.13 -22.17 0.24
CA GLN A 34 -7.09 -21.48 -0.50
C GLN A 34 -5.76 -21.57 0.25
N ASN A 35 -4.64 -21.55 -0.49
CA ASN A 35 -3.35 -21.30 0.14
C ASN A 35 -3.39 -19.87 0.73
N PRO A 36 -3.14 -19.67 2.03
CA PRO A 36 -3.24 -18.35 2.65
C PRO A 36 -2.24 -17.33 2.11
N LEU A 37 -1.14 -17.79 1.50
CA LEU A 37 -0.08 -16.92 0.97
C LEU A 37 0.41 -17.47 -0.38
N GLN A 38 0.27 -16.69 -1.42
CA GLN A 38 0.86 -16.94 -2.74
C GLN A 38 2.20 -16.23 -2.84
N VAL A 39 3.22 -16.91 -3.35
CA VAL A 39 4.56 -16.35 -3.59
C VAL A 39 4.84 -16.32 -5.07
N HIS A 40 5.23 -15.17 -5.58
CA HIS A 40 5.69 -14.97 -6.96
C HIS A 40 7.10 -14.40 -6.99
N MET A 41 7.99 -15.00 -7.74
CA MET A 41 9.33 -14.50 -7.97
C MET A 41 9.32 -13.54 -9.17
N TYR A 42 9.36 -12.25 -8.91
CA TYR A 42 9.50 -11.23 -9.95
C TYR A 42 10.84 -11.35 -10.68
N GLU A 43 11.92 -11.42 -9.91
CA GLU A 43 13.27 -11.81 -10.34
C GLU A 43 13.96 -12.49 -9.16
N ARG A 44 15.16 -13.05 -9.34
CA ARG A 44 15.82 -13.95 -8.37
C ARG A 44 15.97 -13.39 -6.95
N GLN A 45 15.96 -12.07 -6.78
CA GLN A 45 16.16 -11.38 -5.52
C GLN A 45 14.96 -10.48 -5.13
N THR A 46 13.84 -10.61 -5.86
CA THR A 46 12.61 -9.83 -5.62
C THR A 46 11.41 -10.74 -5.68
N PHE A 47 10.69 -10.83 -4.57
CA PHE A 47 9.50 -11.64 -4.44
C PHE A 47 8.30 -10.77 -4.10
N ILE A 48 7.16 -11.08 -4.72
CA ILE A 48 5.86 -10.49 -4.45
C ILE A 48 5.05 -11.58 -3.75
N LEU A 49 4.52 -11.27 -2.57
CA LEU A 49 3.67 -12.18 -1.82
C LEU A 49 2.25 -11.63 -1.83
N ARG A 50 1.28 -12.48 -2.11
CA ARG A 50 -0.14 -12.13 -2.07
C ARG A 50 -0.82 -12.89 -0.95
N GLN A 51 -1.37 -12.18 0.03
CA GLN A 51 -2.26 -12.74 1.02
C GLN A 51 -3.58 -13.14 0.37
N SER A 52 -4.06 -14.36 0.61
CA SER A 52 -5.36 -14.80 0.09
C SER A 52 -6.50 -13.96 0.63
N PRO A 53 -7.45 -13.52 -0.20
CA PRO A 53 -8.69 -12.90 0.29
C PRO A 53 -9.47 -13.79 1.25
N CYS A 54 -9.31 -15.12 1.15
CA CYS A 54 -9.92 -16.05 2.10
C CYS A 54 -9.22 -16.09 3.47
N ALA A 55 -7.94 -15.73 3.56
CA ALA A 55 -7.26 -15.57 4.83
C ALA A 55 -7.64 -14.24 5.51
N ASN A 56 -7.72 -13.17 4.72
CA ASN A 56 -8.25 -11.87 5.15
C ASN A 56 -8.68 -11.07 3.92
N PHE A 57 -9.85 -10.43 3.96
CA PHE A 57 -10.43 -9.70 2.83
C PHE A 57 -9.58 -8.52 2.34
N GLU A 58 -8.65 -7.99 3.15
CA GLU A 58 -7.71 -6.94 2.72
C GLU A 58 -6.76 -7.43 1.64
N ALA A 59 -6.45 -8.72 1.62
CA ALA A 59 -5.73 -9.39 0.53
C ALA A 59 -4.44 -8.66 0.12
N ASN A 60 -3.63 -8.31 1.12
CA ASN A 60 -2.43 -7.46 0.95
C ASN A 60 -1.38 -8.09 0.04
N PHE A 61 -0.66 -7.22 -0.64
CA PHE A 61 0.63 -7.52 -1.27
C PHE A 61 1.77 -7.12 -0.35
N LEU A 62 2.72 -8.03 -0.20
CA LEU A 62 3.94 -7.86 0.59
C LEU A 62 5.13 -8.05 -0.33
N TYR A 63 6.27 -7.41 -0.04
CA TYR A 63 7.40 -7.44 -0.95
C TYR A 63 8.69 -7.80 -0.22
N LEU A 64 9.40 -8.81 -0.72
CA LEU A 64 10.70 -9.22 -0.19
C LEU A 64 11.80 -8.86 -1.19
N LEU A 65 12.74 -8.02 -0.75
CA LEU A 65 13.89 -7.55 -1.50
C LEU A 65 15.16 -8.09 -0.87
N ILE A 66 15.96 -8.82 -1.65
CA ILE A 66 17.18 -9.49 -1.17
C ILE A 66 18.41 -8.77 -1.71
N GLY A 67 19.30 -8.33 -0.83
CA GLY A 67 20.63 -7.85 -1.15
C GLY A 67 21.70 -8.87 -0.80
N SER A 68 22.99 -8.48 -0.82
CA SER A 68 24.11 -9.37 -0.45
C SER A 68 24.34 -9.46 1.07
N ASP A 69 23.89 -8.46 1.85
CA ASP A 69 24.19 -8.35 3.27
C ASP A 69 22.95 -8.49 4.17
N LYS A 70 21.80 -8.11 3.67
CA LYS A 70 20.49 -8.24 4.32
C LYS A 70 19.35 -8.21 3.31
N ALA A 71 18.17 -8.63 3.76
CA ALA A 71 16.93 -8.49 3.01
C ALA A 71 16.01 -7.45 3.66
N LEU A 72 15.07 -6.93 2.89
CA LEU A 72 13.98 -6.05 3.34
C LEU A 72 12.65 -6.72 3.02
N LEU A 73 11.81 -6.90 4.04
CA LEU A 73 10.40 -7.21 3.88
C LEU A 73 9.60 -5.92 4.06
N ILE A 74 8.80 -5.57 3.08
CA ILE A 74 7.88 -4.43 3.13
C ILE A 74 6.49 -4.97 3.44
N ASP A 75 5.96 -4.58 4.60
CA ASP A 75 4.71 -5.00 5.23
C ASP A 75 4.67 -6.47 5.67
N THR A 76 3.77 -6.78 6.61
CA THR A 76 3.56 -8.13 7.16
C THR A 76 2.12 -8.61 7.05
N GLY A 77 1.25 -7.84 6.38
CA GLY A 77 -0.12 -8.21 6.08
C GLY A 77 -1.08 -8.13 7.27
N ALA A 78 -2.27 -8.65 7.06
CA ALA A 78 -3.43 -8.52 7.94
C ALA A 78 -3.68 -9.73 8.86
N VAL A 79 -2.78 -10.73 8.87
CA VAL A 79 -2.95 -11.97 9.65
C VAL A 79 -1.79 -12.18 10.62
N ALA A 80 -2.11 -12.20 11.91
CA ALA A 80 -1.12 -12.35 12.99
C ALA A 80 -0.77 -13.81 13.28
N ASP A 81 -1.75 -14.72 13.21
CA ASP A 81 -1.57 -16.13 13.57
C ASP A 81 -0.78 -16.88 12.49
N PRO A 82 0.41 -17.42 12.80
CA PRO A 82 1.19 -18.21 11.85
C PRO A 82 0.52 -19.53 11.42
N LYS A 83 -0.51 -20.00 12.13
CA LYS A 83 -1.31 -21.16 11.72
C LYS A 83 -2.27 -20.81 10.59
N GLU A 84 -2.76 -19.58 10.56
CA GLU A 84 -3.65 -19.08 9.51
C GLU A 84 -2.86 -18.58 8.30
N MET A 85 -1.71 -17.92 8.54
CA MET A 85 -0.80 -17.45 7.48
C MET A 85 0.66 -17.56 7.97
N PRO A 86 1.44 -18.56 7.57
CA PRO A 86 2.79 -18.82 8.04
C PRO A 86 3.83 -17.88 7.37
N LEU A 87 3.65 -16.57 7.50
CA LEU A 87 4.44 -15.57 6.79
C LEU A 87 5.93 -15.67 7.13
N ALA A 88 6.28 -15.69 8.42
CA ALA A 88 7.68 -15.70 8.82
C ALA A 88 8.42 -16.95 8.33
N ASN A 89 7.79 -18.13 8.39
CA ASN A 89 8.37 -19.36 7.84
C ASN A 89 8.60 -19.25 6.33
N THR A 90 7.58 -18.77 5.60
CA THR A 90 7.69 -18.57 4.15
C THR A 90 8.84 -17.61 3.80
N ILE A 91 8.96 -16.49 4.52
CA ILE A 91 10.06 -15.53 4.29
C ILE A 91 11.42 -16.19 4.59
N LEU A 92 11.55 -16.90 5.72
CA LEU A 92 12.80 -17.58 6.07
C LEU A 92 13.21 -18.65 5.03
N GLU A 93 12.26 -19.33 4.41
CA GLU A 93 12.53 -20.30 3.33
C GLU A 93 13.07 -19.61 2.08
N LEU A 94 12.60 -18.40 1.76
CA LEU A 94 13.04 -17.62 0.61
C LEU A 94 14.41 -16.96 0.83
N LEU A 95 14.80 -16.72 2.10
CA LEU A 95 16.09 -16.08 2.40
C LEU A 95 17.26 -17.05 2.12
N PRO A 96 18.31 -16.60 1.43
CA PRO A 96 19.54 -17.37 1.26
C PRO A 96 20.24 -17.59 2.61
N ASP A 97 21.00 -18.67 2.68
CA ASP A 97 21.93 -18.90 3.76
C ASP A 97 23.25 -18.15 3.49
N LYS A 98 23.75 -17.45 4.53
CA LYS A 98 25.06 -16.80 4.54
C LYS A 98 25.81 -17.22 5.80
N ASP A 99 26.97 -17.81 5.67
CA ASP A 99 27.80 -18.28 6.80
C ASP A 99 27.04 -19.21 7.78
N HIS A 100 26.29 -20.17 7.22
CA HIS A 100 25.45 -21.12 7.97
C HIS A 100 24.30 -20.50 8.77
N ARG A 101 23.89 -19.30 8.44
CA ARG A 101 22.72 -18.60 9.03
C ARG A 101 21.88 -17.97 7.93
N LYS A 102 20.62 -17.77 8.21
CA LYS A 102 19.76 -16.98 7.30
C LYS A 102 20.28 -15.54 7.19
N LEU A 103 20.17 -14.99 5.98
CA LEU A 103 20.51 -13.59 5.73
C LEU A 103 19.71 -12.70 6.71
N PRO A 104 20.33 -11.68 7.34
CA PRO A 104 19.61 -10.74 8.21
C PRO A 104 18.41 -10.12 7.50
N LEU A 105 17.31 -9.97 8.21
CA LEU A 105 16.06 -9.42 7.70
C LEU A 105 15.70 -8.10 8.39
N LEU A 106 15.46 -7.07 7.61
CA LEU A 106 14.78 -5.86 8.04
C LEU A 106 13.31 -5.96 7.64
N VAL A 107 12.40 -5.77 8.58
CA VAL A 107 10.97 -5.63 8.35
C VAL A 107 10.61 -4.16 8.50
N ALA A 108 10.09 -3.54 7.47
CA ALA A 108 9.63 -2.15 7.47
C ALA A 108 8.24 -2.06 6.88
N HIS A 109 7.50 -1.02 7.22
CA HIS A 109 6.10 -0.89 6.85
C HIS A 109 5.87 0.34 6.00
N THR A 110 4.92 0.23 5.08
CA THR A 110 4.43 1.39 4.35
C THR A 110 3.75 2.36 5.30
N HIS A 111 2.97 1.85 6.26
CA HIS A 111 2.34 2.68 7.29
C HIS A 111 1.84 1.82 8.49
N SER A 112 1.18 2.44 9.47
CA SER A 112 0.84 1.77 10.73
C SER A 112 -0.56 1.16 10.78
N HIS A 113 -1.34 1.12 9.70
CA HIS A 113 -2.61 0.40 9.70
C HIS A 113 -2.40 -1.10 9.97
N LEU A 114 -3.36 -1.71 10.65
CA LEU A 114 -3.19 -3.06 11.19
C LEU A 114 -2.99 -4.11 10.09
N ASP A 115 -3.64 -3.94 8.97
CA ASP A 115 -3.54 -4.84 7.81
C ASP A 115 -2.16 -4.83 7.13
N HIS A 116 -1.29 -3.86 7.43
CA HIS A 116 0.11 -3.82 6.97
C HIS A 116 1.11 -4.36 7.98
N ARG A 117 0.71 -4.56 9.27
CA ARG A 117 1.63 -4.93 10.35
C ARG A 117 1.12 -6.02 11.30
N ALA A 118 -0.04 -6.62 11.02
CA ALA A 118 -0.60 -7.65 11.91
C ALA A 118 0.33 -8.86 12.07
N GLY A 119 1.13 -9.19 11.05
CA GLY A 119 2.08 -10.29 11.08
C GLY A 119 3.38 -10.05 11.86
N ASP A 120 3.64 -8.83 12.37
CA ASP A 120 4.86 -8.49 13.13
C ASP A 120 5.22 -9.45 14.27
N PRO A 121 4.24 -9.96 15.06
CA PRO A 121 4.53 -10.91 16.12
C PRO A 121 5.23 -12.18 15.66
N GLN A 122 5.05 -12.58 14.39
CA GLN A 122 5.74 -13.74 13.83
C GLN A 122 7.26 -13.53 13.69
N PHE A 123 7.72 -12.27 13.67
CA PHE A 123 9.11 -11.89 13.46
C PHE A 123 9.82 -11.45 14.75
N ALA A 124 9.08 -11.04 15.77
CA ALA A 124 9.60 -10.34 16.94
C ALA A 124 10.66 -11.12 17.75
N ALA A 125 10.62 -12.46 17.74
CA ALA A 125 11.56 -13.31 18.48
C ALA A 125 12.59 -14.01 17.58
N LEU A 126 12.60 -13.72 16.28
CA LEU A 126 13.51 -14.39 15.36
C LEU A 126 14.91 -13.79 15.41
N PRO A 127 15.95 -14.63 15.45
CA PRO A 127 17.34 -14.13 15.43
C PRO A 127 17.64 -13.45 14.08
N SER A 128 18.42 -12.38 14.12
CA SER A 128 18.80 -11.59 12.93
C SER A 128 17.65 -10.93 12.18
N VAL A 129 16.50 -10.74 12.84
CA VAL A 129 15.38 -9.96 12.32
C VAL A 129 15.23 -8.67 13.12
N GLN A 130 15.09 -7.56 12.41
CA GLN A 130 14.78 -6.26 12.99
C GLN A 130 13.46 -5.76 12.42
N VAL A 131 12.47 -5.51 13.29
CA VAL A 131 11.19 -4.89 12.91
C VAL A 131 11.25 -3.42 13.27
N VAL A 132 11.00 -2.56 12.27
CA VAL A 132 10.97 -1.10 12.45
C VAL A 132 9.66 -0.71 13.11
N SER A 133 9.73 0.20 14.10
CA SER A 133 8.50 0.77 14.69
C SER A 133 7.66 1.50 13.65
N THR A 134 6.34 1.43 13.80
CA THR A 134 5.37 2.04 12.87
C THR A 134 4.84 3.40 13.34
N ASP A 135 5.20 3.84 14.57
CA ASP A 135 4.90 5.19 15.02
C ASP A 135 5.84 6.23 14.37
N LEU A 136 5.39 7.48 14.28
CA LEU A 136 6.11 8.51 13.55
C LEU A 136 7.51 8.80 14.12
N GLU A 137 7.66 8.75 15.45
CA GLU A 137 8.95 9.01 16.11
C GLU A 137 9.93 7.88 15.79
N GLY A 138 9.51 6.63 15.92
CA GLY A 138 10.30 5.45 15.60
C GLY A 138 10.70 5.39 14.12
N VAL A 139 9.77 5.66 13.21
CA VAL A 139 10.04 5.77 11.77
C VAL A 139 11.10 6.84 11.49
N ARG A 140 10.93 8.04 12.04
CA ARG A 140 11.89 9.14 11.85
C ARG A 140 13.27 8.82 12.42
N ALA A 141 13.32 8.26 13.62
CA ALA A 141 14.56 7.89 14.27
C ALA A 141 15.31 6.80 13.51
N PHE A 142 14.60 5.75 13.08
CA PHE A 142 15.20 4.62 12.36
C PHE A 142 15.79 5.03 11.01
N PHE A 143 15.03 5.76 10.19
CA PHE A 143 15.46 6.18 8.86
C PHE A 143 16.28 7.48 8.86
N GLY A 144 16.44 8.15 10.00
CA GLY A 144 17.21 9.40 10.12
C GLY A 144 16.51 10.62 9.52
N PHE A 145 15.18 10.64 9.48
CA PHE A 145 14.44 11.79 8.95
C PHE A 145 14.49 12.98 9.91
N THR A 146 15.27 14.00 9.57
CA THR A 146 15.38 15.25 10.33
C THR A 146 14.37 16.29 9.91
N ASN A 147 13.90 16.25 8.66
CA ASN A 147 12.95 17.21 8.07
C ASN A 147 11.74 16.48 7.46
N TRP A 148 10.97 15.79 8.32
CA TRP A 148 9.75 15.11 7.89
C TRP A 148 8.70 16.11 7.37
N PRO A 149 8.03 15.79 6.22
CA PRO A 149 8.18 14.63 5.35
C PRO A 149 9.12 14.87 4.14
N ASN A 150 9.97 15.88 4.15
CA ASN A 150 10.72 16.34 2.97
C ASN A 150 12.05 15.59 2.71
N GLY A 151 12.49 14.77 3.66
CA GLY A 151 13.70 13.96 3.51
C GLY A 151 13.46 12.69 2.69
N ILE A 152 14.54 12.14 2.11
CA ILE A 152 14.57 10.79 1.53
C ILE A 152 15.68 10.05 2.24
N ALA A 153 15.37 8.88 2.78
CA ALA A 153 16.34 8.00 3.39
C ALA A 153 16.73 6.86 2.44
N GLN A 154 17.80 6.15 2.76
CA GLN A 154 18.27 5.01 1.99
C GLN A 154 18.50 3.82 2.89
N VAL A 155 18.11 2.65 2.42
CA VAL A 155 18.45 1.36 3.02
C VAL A 155 19.38 0.64 2.04
N ASP A 156 20.64 0.46 2.43
CA ASP A 156 21.58 -0.38 1.70
C ASP A 156 21.42 -1.83 2.16
N LEU A 157 21.09 -2.72 1.22
CA LEU A 157 20.91 -4.15 1.46
C LEU A 157 22.20 -4.95 1.12
N GLY A 158 23.29 -4.25 0.79
CA GLY A 158 24.50 -4.82 0.23
C GLY A 158 24.43 -4.83 -1.30
N GLY A 159 24.92 -3.75 -1.92
CA GLY A 159 24.86 -3.56 -3.38
C GLY A 159 23.46 -3.38 -3.98
N ARG A 160 22.44 -3.24 -3.16
CA ARG A 160 21.06 -2.91 -3.53
C ARG A 160 20.55 -1.78 -2.63
N ILE A 161 20.35 -0.62 -3.20
CA ILE A 161 19.84 0.56 -2.49
C ILE A 161 18.32 0.66 -2.67
N VAL A 162 17.62 0.83 -1.57
CA VAL A 162 16.19 1.15 -1.56
C VAL A 162 16.02 2.56 -0.98
N ASP A 163 15.48 3.47 -1.77
CA ASP A 163 15.14 4.82 -1.32
C ASP A 163 13.80 4.77 -0.57
N VAL A 164 13.74 5.40 0.59
CA VAL A 164 12.55 5.46 1.45
C VAL A 164 12.01 6.88 1.43
N ILE A 165 10.80 7.04 0.92
CA ILE A 165 10.19 8.33 0.61
C ILE A 165 8.96 8.54 1.51
N PRO A 166 8.93 9.55 2.39
CA PRO A 166 7.73 9.88 3.14
C PRO A 166 6.58 10.30 2.22
N THR A 167 5.44 9.66 2.38
CA THR A 167 4.24 9.92 1.57
C THR A 167 2.98 10.05 2.44
N PRO A 168 2.99 10.97 3.46
CA PRO A 168 1.81 11.19 4.30
C PRO A 168 0.63 11.70 3.47
N GLY A 169 -0.58 11.43 3.99
CA GLY A 169 -1.85 11.85 3.37
C GLY A 169 -2.91 10.77 3.42
N HIS A 170 -2.52 9.50 3.18
CA HIS A 170 -3.31 8.31 3.55
C HIS A 170 -3.18 8.05 5.07
N HIS A 171 -1.97 8.09 5.56
CA HIS A 171 -1.64 7.96 6.99
C HIS A 171 -0.43 8.86 7.33
N PRO A 172 -0.31 9.43 8.56
CA PRO A 172 0.80 10.33 8.90
C PRO A 172 2.19 9.71 8.79
N THR A 173 2.33 8.39 8.99
CA THR A 173 3.61 7.66 8.92
C THR A 173 3.87 7.01 7.58
N HIS A 174 3.08 7.30 6.55
CA HIS A 174 3.15 6.58 5.29
C HIS A 174 4.49 6.80 4.57
N LEU A 175 5.05 5.68 4.06
CA LEU A 175 6.28 5.58 3.29
C LEU A 175 6.03 4.85 1.97
N ALA A 176 6.70 5.30 0.93
CA ALA A 176 6.89 4.52 -0.29
C ALA A 176 8.37 4.10 -0.39
N PHE A 177 8.64 2.95 -1.01
CA PHE A 177 9.97 2.38 -1.15
C PHE A 177 10.31 2.27 -2.64
N TYR A 178 11.39 2.92 -3.07
CA TYR A 178 11.85 2.81 -4.46
C TYR A 178 13.10 1.94 -4.52
N ASP A 179 13.02 0.82 -5.21
CA ASP A 179 14.14 -0.08 -5.43
C ASP A 179 14.96 0.32 -6.66
N ASN A 180 16.18 0.78 -6.44
CA ASN A 180 17.07 1.20 -7.51
C ASN A 180 17.49 0.05 -8.44
N ARG A 181 17.39 -1.21 -7.99
CA ARG A 181 17.75 -2.38 -8.78
C ARG A 181 16.70 -2.70 -9.85
N THR A 182 15.45 -2.73 -9.48
CA THR A 182 14.33 -3.12 -10.38
C THR A 182 13.60 -1.93 -10.97
N GLY A 183 13.80 -0.72 -10.42
CA GLY A 183 13.03 0.46 -10.81
C GLY A 183 11.56 0.38 -10.37
N ILE A 184 11.24 -0.41 -9.34
CA ILE A 184 9.89 -0.52 -8.82
C ILE A 184 9.69 0.47 -7.68
N LEU A 185 8.56 1.18 -7.70
CA LEU A 185 8.04 1.92 -6.56
C LEU A 185 7.01 1.06 -5.83
N PHE A 186 7.33 0.59 -4.63
CA PHE A 186 6.39 -0.04 -3.72
C PHE A 186 5.66 1.06 -2.96
N SER A 187 4.44 1.33 -3.37
CA SER A 187 3.70 2.53 -2.99
C SER A 187 2.75 2.33 -1.82
N GLY A 188 2.58 1.09 -1.30
CA GLY A 188 1.59 0.82 -0.26
C GLY A 188 0.22 1.37 -0.67
N ASP A 189 -0.43 2.09 0.23
CA ASP A 189 -1.75 2.68 0.00
C ASP A 189 -1.71 4.12 -0.54
N PHE A 190 -0.51 4.62 -0.84
CA PHE A 190 -0.35 5.90 -1.51
C PHE A 190 -0.82 5.86 -2.98
N LEU A 191 -0.57 4.77 -3.71
CA LEU A 191 -1.04 4.61 -5.10
C LEU A 191 -1.21 3.13 -5.43
N LEU A 192 -2.44 2.69 -5.63
CA LEU A 192 -2.83 1.31 -5.87
C LEU A 192 -4.04 1.25 -6.82
N PRO A 193 -4.31 0.13 -7.49
CA PRO A 193 -5.52 -0.04 -8.27
C PRO A 193 -6.74 -0.29 -7.37
N GLY A 194 -7.19 0.78 -6.73
CA GLY A 194 -8.21 0.71 -5.68
C GLY A 194 -8.66 2.07 -5.16
N ARG A 195 -9.18 2.06 -3.94
CA ARG A 195 -9.60 3.25 -3.20
C ARG A 195 -8.39 3.85 -2.48
N LEU A 196 -7.95 5.01 -2.92
CA LEU A 196 -6.97 5.82 -2.20
C LEU A 196 -7.73 6.53 -1.07
N LEU A 197 -7.61 6.01 0.15
CA LEU A 197 -8.26 6.58 1.33
C LEU A 197 -7.50 7.82 1.78
N ILE A 198 -8.19 8.97 1.81
CA ILE A 198 -7.56 10.26 2.03
C ILE A 198 -7.91 10.76 3.42
N GLU A 199 -6.91 10.81 4.32
CA GLU A 199 -7.04 11.46 5.62
C GLU A 199 -6.72 12.95 5.50
N ASP A 200 -5.58 13.29 4.86
CA ASP A 200 -5.15 14.67 4.60
C ASP A 200 -4.87 14.87 3.12
N ALA A 201 -5.77 15.57 2.43
CA ALA A 201 -5.67 15.81 1.00
C ALA A 201 -4.49 16.72 0.63
N ALA A 202 -4.15 17.69 1.48
CA ALA A 202 -3.03 18.59 1.23
C ALA A 202 -1.71 17.85 1.35
N ALA A 203 -1.49 17.10 2.43
CA ALA A 203 -0.32 16.27 2.63
C ALA A 203 -0.17 15.21 1.52
N TYR A 204 -1.28 14.62 1.09
CA TYR A 204 -1.30 13.63 0.01
C TYR A 204 -0.84 14.24 -1.33
N ARG A 205 -1.38 15.41 -1.68
CA ARG A 205 -0.98 16.13 -2.89
C ARG A 205 0.51 16.50 -2.88
N GLU A 206 1.00 17.03 -1.76
CA GLU A 206 2.43 17.36 -1.61
C GLU A 206 3.30 16.09 -1.70
N SER A 207 2.84 14.98 -1.18
CA SER A 207 3.49 13.68 -1.32
C SER A 207 3.54 13.24 -2.78
N ALA A 208 2.43 13.39 -3.52
CA ALA A 208 2.39 13.09 -4.95
C ALA A 208 3.38 13.92 -5.76
N LEU A 209 3.45 15.24 -5.51
CA LEU A 209 4.42 16.13 -6.14
C LEU A 209 5.86 15.72 -5.83
N ARG A 210 6.15 15.36 -4.58
CA ARG A 210 7.48 14.89 -4.14
C ARG A 210 7.91 13.61 -4.84
N VAL A 211 7.01 12.61 -4.95
CA VAL A 211 7.31 11.34 -5.62
C VAL A 211 7.48 11.54 -7.13
N VAL A 212 6.65 12.39 -7.76
CA VAL A 212 6.79 12.77 -9.17
C VAL A 212 8.15 13.41 -9.44
N ASP A 213 8.56 14.38 -8.62
CA ASP A 213 9.85 15.07 -8.78
C ASP A 213 11.02 14.09 -8.53
N PHE A 214 10.94 13.26 -7.49
CA PHE A 214 11.93 12.22 -7.20
C PHE A 214 12.15 11.28 -8.38
N LEU A 215 11.07 10.85 -9.04
CA LEU A 215 11.12 9.91 -10.17
C LEU A 215 11.35 10.56 -11.53
N LYS A 216 11.44 11.90 -11.61
CA LYS A 216 11.55 12.63 -12.88
C LYS A 216 12.72 12.16 -13.75
N THR A 217 13.84 11.84 -13.15
CA THR A 217 15.07 11.42 -13.85
C THR A 217 15.47 9.97 -13.57
N ARG A 218 14.64 9.25 -12.79
CA ARG A 218 14.92 7.86 -12.42
C ARG A 218 14.13 6.90 -13.31
N PRO A 219 14.70 5.74 -13.65
CA PRO A 219 13.95 4.69 -14.33
C PRO A 219 12.80 4.22 -13.42
N LEU A 220 11.62 4.00 -13.99
CA LEU A 220 10.45 3.47 -13.29
C LEU A 220 9.88 2.35 -14.15
N ALA A 221 10.02 1.11 -13.66
CA ALA A 221 9.46 -0.06 -14.32
C ALA A 221 7.97 -0.21 -13.98
N HIS A 222 7.63 -0.18 -12.68
CA HIS A 222 6.29 -0.38 -12.17
C HIS A 222 6.04 0.42 -10.90
N ILE A 223 4.76 0.66 -10.60
CA ILE A 223 4.29 1.11 -9.29
C ILE A 223 3.41 -0.01 -8.75
N MET A 224 3.72 -0.53 -7.56
CA MET A 224 3.01 -1.65 -6.95
C MET A 224 2.49 -1.25 -5.58
N GLY A 225 1.18 -1.28 -5.43
CA GLY A 225 0.48 -0.91 -4.19
C GLY A 225 0.31 -2.04 -3.20
N GLY A 226 -0.34 -1.75 -2.06
CA GLY A 226 -0.67 -2.73 -1.03
C GLY A 226 -1.84 -3.65 -1.38
N HIS A 227 -2.73 -3.22 -2.30
CA HIS A 227 -3.98 -3.92 -2.61
C HIS A 227 -4.36 -3.85 -4.09
N ILE A 228 -5.24 -4.76 -4.52
CA ILE A 228 -6.06 -4.63 -5.73
C ILE A 228 -7.52 -4.61 -5.30
N GLU A 229 -8.19 -3.48 -5.44
CA GLU A 229 -9.58 -3.32 -5.07
C GLU A 229 -10.51 -3.06 -6.26
N LEU A 230 -9.95 -2.94 -7.48
CA LEU A 230 -10.69 -2.77 -8.72
C LEU A 230 -10.65 -4.04 -9.56
N ASN A 231 -11.73 -4.27 -10.32
CA ASN A 231 -11.72 -5.26 -11.39
C ASN A 231 -11.20 -4.62 -12.70
N THR A 232 -11.03 -5.43 -13.75
CA THR A 232 -10.58 -4.97 -15.08
C THR A 232 -11.50 -3.94 -15.75
N ALA A 233 -12.75 -3.81 -15.29
CA ALA A 233 -13.67 -2.75 -15.71
C ALA A 233 -13.56 -1.48 -14.86
N GLY A 234 -12.60 -1.42 -13.93
CA GLY A 234 -12.37 -0.32 -13.01
C GLY A 234 -13.46 -0.20 -11.93
N GLN A 235 -14.25 -1.23 -11.67
CA GLN A 235 -15.28 -1.23 -10.62
C GLN A 235 -14.68 -1.75 -9.32
N ALA A 236 -14.94 -1.04 -8.21
CA ALA A 236 -14.47 -1.47 -6.90
C ALA A 236 -15.27 -2.67 -6.38
N TYR A 237 -14.55 -3.65 -5.84
CA TYR A 237 -15.20 -4.72 -5.09
C TYR A 237 -15.90 -4.17 -3.84
N ARG A 238 -16.89 -4.92 -3.37
CA ARG A 238 -17.56 -4.58 -2.12
C ARG A 238 -16.56 -4.71 -0.97
N PHE A 239 -16.55 -3.74 -0.07
CA PHE A 239 -15.75 -3.82 1.15
C PHE A 239 -16.04 -5.11 1.92
N GLY A 240 -14.99 -5.80 2.37
CA GLY A 240 -15.09 -7.10 3.04
C GLY A 240 -15.36 -8.29 2.10
N SER A 241 -15.18 -8.13 0.78
CA SER A 241 -15.31 -9.26 -0.16
C SER A 241 -14.11 -10.20 -0.04
N HIS A 242 -14.39 -11.51 0.04
CA HIS A 242 -13.36 -12.56 -0.02
C HIS A 242 -13.19 -13.15 -1.43
N TYR A 243 -13.87 -12.58 -2.42
CA TYR A 243 -13.78 -13.02 -3.82
C TYR A 243 -13.68 -11.82 -4.77
N HIS A 244 -12.57 -11.75 -5.48
CA HIS A 244 -12.19 -10.67 -6.38
C HIS A 244 -11.95 -11.18 -7.80
N PRO A 245 -12.99 -11.67 -8.51
CA PRO A 245 -12.84 -12.18 -9.88
C PRO A 245 -12.47 -11.07 -10.86
N ASN A 246 -11.58 -11.38 -11.80
CA ASN A 246 -11.13 -10.44 -12.82
C ASN A 246 -10.47 -9.18 -12.21
N GLU A 247 -9.59 -9.34 -11.26
CA GLU A 247 -8.85 -8.22 -10.66
C GLU A 247 -8.12 -7.39 -11.73
N HIS A 248 -8.03 -6.10 -11.47
CA HIS A 248 -7.13 -5.21 -12.19
C HIS A 248 -5.67 -5.70 -12.07
N ARG A 249 -4.78 -5.25 -12.93
CA ARG A 249 -3.34 -5.50 -12.76
C ARG A 249 -2.85 -4.87 -11.45
N LEU A 250 -1.88 -5.54 -10.80
CA LEU A 250 -1.22 -4.97 -9.62
C LEU A 250 -0.43 -3.72 -9.98
N GLU A 251 0.29 -3.80 -11.09
CA GLU A 251 1.19 -2.74 -11.54
C GLU A 251 0.42 -1.57 -12.16
N LEU A 252 0.77 -0.37 -11.70
CA LEU A 252 0.38 0.90 -12.28
C LEU A 252 1.56 1.51 -13.04
N ALA A 253 1.25 2.46 -13.92
CA ALA A 253 2.22 3.11 -14.79
C ALA A 253 2.64 4.49 -14.24
N ARG A 254 3.69 5.07 -14.85
CA ARG A 254 4.16 6.43 -14.53
C ARG A 254 3.05 7.47 -14.70
N GLU A 255 2.20 7.27 -15.68
CA GLU A 255 1.09 8.17 -16.04
C GLU A 255 0.08 8.28 -14.89
N ASP A 256 -0.19 7.19 -14.17
CA ASP A 256 -1.08 7.20 -13.01
C ASP A 256 -0.53 8.07 -11.88
N LEU A 257 0.78 7.99 -11.63
CA LEU A 257 1.46 8.83 -10.64
C LEU A 257 1.50 10.30 -11.06
N THR A 258 1.84 10.58 -12.31
CA THR A 258 1.97 11.96 -12.79
C THR A 258 0.64 12.69 -12.90
N ALA A 259 -0.46 11.95 -13.06
CA ALA A 259 -1.82 12.48 -13.02
C ALA A 259 -2.33 12.77 -11.59
N LEU A 260 -1.73 12.16 -10.57
CA LEU A 260 -2.23 12.20 -9.19
C LEU A 260 -2.29 13.64 -8.61
N PRO A 261 -1.28 14.53 -8.75
CA PRO A 261 -1.36 15.91 -8.25
C PRO A 261 -2.56 16.69 -8.81
N ALA A 262 -2.83 16.57 -10.12
CA ALA A 262 -3.97 17.25 -10.77
C ALA A 262 -5.32 16.62 -10.34
N ALA A 263 -5.34 15.31 -10.07
CA ALA A 263 -6.52 14.65 -9.53
C ALA A 263 -6.92 15.23 -8.16
N PHE A 264 -5.93 15.57 -7.32
CA PHE A 264 -6.19 16.23 -6.03
C PHE A 264 -6.66 17.68 -6.17
N GLU A 265 -6.24 18.42 -7.20
CA GLU A 265 -6.73 19.77 -7.45
C GLU A 265 -8.23 19.81 -7.77
N SER A 266 -8.73 18.78 -8.44
CA SER A 266 -10.14 18.63 -8.80
C SER A 266 -10.97 17.86 -7.76
N PHE A 267 -10.34 17.29 -6.73
CA PHE A 267 -11.01 16.47 -5.72
C PHE A 267 -11.93 17.30 -4.83
N ASN A 268 -13.21 16.97 -4.83
CA ASN A 268 -14.24 17.66 -4.06
C ASN A 268 -14.20 17.36 -2.54
N GLY A 269 -13.26 16.55 -2.09
CA GLY A 269 -13.12 16.16 -0.69
C GLY A 269 -13.96 14.96 -0.26
N PHE A 270 -14.75 14.35 -1.15
CA PHE A 270 -15.62 13.22 -0.87
C PHE A 270 -15.29 12.00 -1.71
N TYR A 271 -15.40 12.13 -3.02
CA TYR A 271 -15.23 11.03 -3.98
C TYR A 271 -14.88 11.57 -5.37
N ALA A 272 -13.86 10.96 -5.99
CA ALA A 272 -13.56 11.16 -7.40
C ALA A 272 -13.04 9.86 -8.00
N ARG A 273 -13.52 9.52 -9.21
CA ARG A 273 -13.12 8.29 -9.91
C ARG A 273 -12.18 8.62 -11.05
N HIS A 274 -11.10 7.87 -11.12
CA HIS A 274 -10.12 7.88 -12.19
C HIS A 274 -10.06 6.49 -12.84
N PRO A 275 -9.39 6.32 -13.99
CA PRO A 275 -9.36 5.03 -14.68
C PRO A 275 -8.87 3.86 -13.81
N ASN A 276 -7.78 4.05 -13.05
CA ASN A 276 -7.10 3.00 -12.32
C ASN A 276 -7.15 3.18 -10.79
N TYR A 277 -7.78 4.24 -10.26
CA TYR A 277 -7.93 4.47 -8.84
C TYR A 277 -9.14 5.35 -8.51
N ILE A 278 -9.52 5.37 -7.26
CA ILE A 278 -10.63 6.16 -6.73
C ILE A 278 -10.11 6.99 -5.55
N LEU A 279 -10.25 8.32 -5.61
CA LEU A 279 -10.00 9.18 -4.44
C LEU A 279 -11.25 9.18 -3.55
N THR A 280 -11.09 8.88 -2.27
CA THR A 280 -12.22 8.91 -1.32
C THR A 280 -11.76 9.33 0.07
N ASN A 281 -12.59 10.15 0.75
CA ASN A 281 -12.38 10.48 2.15
C ASN A 281 -13.48 9.79 2.99
N PRO A 282 -13.21 8.64 3.58
CA PRO A 282 -14.22 7.85 4.29
C PRO A 282 -14.80 8.59 5.48
N PHE A 283 -14.01 9.38 6.21
CA PHE A 283 -14.46 10.15 7.36
C PHE A 283 -15.48 11.25 6.95
N ARG A 284 -15.14 12.05 5.93
CA ARG A 284 -16.05 13.08 5.42
C ARG A 284 -17.35 12.48 4.87
N ASN A 285 -17.25 11.36 4.18
CA ASN A 285 -18.40 10.64 3.65
C ASN A 285 -19.32 10.16 4.78
N LEU A 286 -18.76 9.61 5.86
CA LEU A 286 -19.51 9.18 7.04
C LEU A 286 -20.19 10.35 7.74
N VAL A 287 -19.48 11.45 7.94
CA VAL A 287 -20.02 12.67 8.54
C VAL A 287 -21.16 13.24 7.69
N ALA A 288 -20.98 13.33 6.38
CA ALA A 288 -22.01 13.81 5.47
C ALA A 288 -23.25 12.92 5.50
N LEU A 289 -23.08 11.60 5.50
CA LEU A 289 -24.18 10.64 5.63
C LEU A 289 -24.94 10.81 6.95
N ALA A 290 -24.22 10.97 8.06
CA ALA A 290 -24.84 11.22 9.37
C ALA A 290 -25.66 12.52 9.38
N ILE A 291 -25.13 13.62 8.83
CA ILE A 291 -25.83 14.90 8.73
C ILE A 291 -27.11 14.75 7.90
N ILE A 292 -27.02 14.11 6.72
CA ILE A 292 -28.16 13.86 5.84
C ILE A 292 -29.23 13.05 6.56
N THR A 293 -28.81 11.97 7.25
CA THR A 293 -29.76 11.11 8.02
C THR A 293 -30.50 11.90 9.09
N VAL A 294 -29.78 12.71 9.88
CA VAL A 294 -30.39 13.56 10.90
C VAL A 294 -31.37 14.56 10.28
N ALA A 295 -30.99 15.22 9.18
CA ALA A 295 -31.84 16.17 8.48
C ALA A 295 -33.14 15.49 7.97
N VAL A 296 -33.03 14.31 7.38
CA VAL A 296 -34.22 13.53 6.94
C VAL A 296 -35.12 13.16 8.09
N LEU A 297 -34.56 12.74 9.23
CA LEU A 297 -35.37 12.46 10.44
C LEU A 297 -36.12 13.69 10.96
N ILE A 298 -35.43 14.84 11.04
CA ILE A 298 -36.05 16.10 11.49
C ILE A 298 -37.21 16.49 10.55
N LEU A 299 -36.98 16.44 9.22
CA LEU A 299 -38.00 16.77 8.23
C LEU A 299 -39.18 15.80 8.30
N SER A 300 -38.94 14.51 8.50
CA SER A 300 -39.98 13.50 8.66
C SER A 300 -40.85 13.77 9.91
N VAL A 301 -40.21 14.03 11.03
CA VAL A 301 -40.95 14.40 12.29
C VAL A 301 -41.74 15.68 12.10
N TRP A 302 -41.19 16.69 11.45
CA TRP A 302 -41.89 17.94 11.16
C TRP A 302 -43.11 17.69 10.24
N ALA A 303 -42.95 16.92 9.19
CA ALA A 303 -44.02 16.58 8.27
C ALA A 303 -45.20 15.85 8.99
N VAL A 304 -44.86 14.84 9.80
CA VAL A 304 -45.85 14.11 10.61
C VAL A 304 -46.59 15.04 11.58
N ARG A 305 -45.86 15.89 12.31
CA ARG A 305 -46.47 16.87 13.23
C ARG A 305 -47.40 17.85 12.50
N ARG A 306 -47.01 18.29 11.29
CA ARG A 306 -47.80 19.18 10.43
C ARG A 306 -49.11 18.50 9.99
N LEU A 307 -49.04 17.23 9.55
CA LEU A 307 -50.21 16.44 9.16
C LEU A 307 -51.17 16.21 10.31
N LEU A 308 -50.66 15.85 11.48
CA LEU A 308 -51.49 15.66 12.69
C LEU A 308 -52.17 16.96 13.14
N ARG A 309 -51.53 18.11 13.04
CA ARG A 309 -52.13 19.42 13.33
C ARG A 309 -53.25 19.75 12.33
N ARG A 310 -53.11 19.47 11.03
CA ARG A 310 -54.15 19.68 10.02
C ARG A 310 -55.37 18.82 10.27
N ARG A 311 -55.21 17.55 10.69
CA ARG A 311 -56.31 16.63 11.01
C ARG A 311 -57.07 17.02 12.30
N ARG A 312 -56.52 17.83 13.17
CA ARG A 312 -57.15 18.34 14.38
C ARG A 312 -57.87 19.67 14.19
N ALA A 313 -57.66 20.36 13.09
CA ALA A 313 -58.22 21.68 12.79
C ALA A 313 -59.34 21.64 11.73
N GLY A 314 -59.64 20.49 11.14
CA GLY A 314 -60.83 20.18 10.31
C GLY A 314 -61.72 19.14 11.00
#